data_4886f1517e5b559e6e41d58142825002
#
_entry.id   4886f1517e5b559e6e41d58142825002
#
_cell.length_a   1.000
_cell.length_b   1.000
_cell.length_c   1.000
_cell.angle_alpha   90.00
_cell.angle_beta   90.00
_cell.angle_gamma   90.00
#
_symmetry.space_group_name_H-M   'P 1'
#
loop_
_entity.id
_entity.type
_entity.pdbx_description
1 polymer ?
#
loop_
_entity_poly.entity_id
_entity_poly.type
_entity_poly.pdbx_seq_one_letter_code
_entity_poly.pdbx_strand_id
1 'polypeptide(L)'
;MTEVSAPLHELVLEGALEAPLAAHISILLDAGLPLTILAIESPLRQRVADAFAATLRHASSVGHRDEIFVESDHHFEWLGDPVGIGCMDPLAGTNPRSVRTVLLRVSGLVGGLEPGCARIALRSLARGYQAIIEAQAPDLPALFDALRATPLRLPEDDLQQLGVVLRVDTTRVLAAHLLHPSVGTVRRPPTLLTNWDASAGRWDDFTWAALPAFAERSRMNQAKYDAIHQARMTILGTPASR
;
A
#
# COMPACT_ATOMS: atom_id res chain seq x y z
N MET A 1 4.44 21.61 3.57
CA MET A 1 5.68 20.82 3.78
C MET A 1 5.22 19.48 4.31
N THR A 2 5.42 18.40 3.56
CA THR A 2 4.94 17.07 3.96
C THR A 2 5.93 16.52 4.97
N GLU A 3 5.57 16.48 6.23
CA GLU A 3 6.36 15.86 7.28
C GLU A 3 6.40 14.35 7.06
N VAL A 4 7.58 13.78 7.10
CA VAL A 4 7.79 12.33 7.15
C VAL A 4 7.62 11.91 8.61
N SER A 5 6.90 10.82 8.87
CA SER A 5 6.69 10.36 10.24
C SER A 5 7.97 9.83 10.88
N ALA A 6 8.14 10.06 12.19
CA ALA A 6 9.26 9.53 12.94
C ALA A 6 9.43 8.01 12.79
N PRO A 7 8.37 7.17 12.84
CA PRO A 7 8.50 5.72 12.64
C PRO A 7 9.06 5.33 11.26
N LEU A 8 8.73 6.06 10.19
CA LEU A 8 9.29 5.76 8.86
C LEU A 8 10.78 6.12 8.79
N HIS A 9 11.15 7.22 9.41
CA HIS A 9 12.55 7.62 9.52
C HIS A 9 13.37 6.60 10.34
N GLU A 10 12.84 6.08 11.44
CA GLU A 10 13.49 5.03 12.22
C GLU A 10 13.76 3.77 11.40
N LEU A 11 12.79 3.29 10.60
CA LEU A 11 12.99 2.14 9.70
C LEU A 11 14.12 2.36 8.68
N VAL A 12 14.28 3.59 8.19
CA VAL A 12 15.37 3.93 7.28
C VAL A 12 16.71 3.94 8.01
N LEU A 13 16.79 4.54 9.20
CA LEU A 13 18.02 4.58 10.00
C LEU A 13 18.48 3.18 10.45
N GLU A 14 17.54 2.28 10.75
CA GLU A 14 17.83 0.88 11.08
C GLU A 14 18.29 0.06 9.86
N GLY A 15 18.20 0.61 8.65
CA GLY A 15 18.51 -0.12 7.41
C GLY A 15 17.47 -1.18 7.06
N ALA A 16 16.24 -1.06 7.56
CA ALA A 16 15.13 -1.94 7.20
C ALA A 16 14.52 -1.56 5.84
N LEU A 17 14.67 -0.29 5.44
CA LEU A 17 14.12 0.28 4.20
C LEU A 17 15.06 1.39 3.72
N GLU A 18 15.30 1.47 2.41
CA GLU A 18 16.07 2.58 1.82
C GLU A 18 15.27 3.89 1.76
N ALA A 19 15.95 5.01 1.99
CA ALA A 19 15.36 6.35 1.92
C ALA A 19 14.74 6.67 0.54
N PRO A 20 15.37 6.36 -0.61
CA PRO A 20 14.76 6.57 -1.93
C PRO A 20 13.45 5.82 -2.11
N LEU A 21 13.41 4.54 -1.76
CA LEU A 21 12.20 3.73 -1.86
C LEU A 21 11.11 4.22 -0.91
N ALA A 22 11.44 4.54 0.33
CA ALA A 22 10.51 5.10 1.31
C ALA A 22 9.89 6.42 0.82
N ALA A 23 10.69 7.29 0.20
CA ALA A 23 10.23 8.54 -0.39
C ALA A 23 9.25 8.29 -1.55
N HIS A 24 9.57 7.38 -2.48
CA HIS A 24 8.66 7.00 -3.58
C HIS A 24 7.33 6.48 -3.05
N ILE A 25 7.37 5.50 -2.14
CA ILE A 25 6.15 4.90 -1.58
C ILE A 25 5.30 5.97 -0.87
N SER A 26 5.90 6.84 -0.08
CA SER A 26 5.16 7.88 0.63
C SER A 26 4.45 8.86 -0.32
N ILE A 27 5.07 9.19 -1.48
CA ILE A 27 4.43 10.03 -2.51
C ILE A 27 3.24 9.30 -3.15
N LEU A 28 3.42 8.02 -3.47
CA LEU A 28 2.36 7.22 -4.09
C LEU A 28 1.18 7.00 -3.13
N LEU A 29 1.47 6.79 -1.85
CA LEU A 29 0.43 6.73 -0.81
C LEU A 29 -0.33 8.05 -0.68
N ASP A 30 0.34 9.21 -0.70
CA ASP A 30 -0.34 10.51 -0.69
C ASP A 30 -1.24 10.71 -1.92
N ALA A 31 -0.85 10.11 -3.04
CA ALA A 31 -1.65 10.10 -4.26
C ALA A 31 -2.84 9.10 -4.22
N GLY A 32 -2.96 8.32 -3.15
CA GLY A 32 -4.07 7.39 -2.94
C GLY A 32 -3.81 5.96 -3.39
N LEU A 33 -2.56 5.59 -3.77
CA LEU A 33 -2.26 4.20 -4.09
C LEU A 33 -2.29 3.34 -2.83
N PRO A 34 -2.83 2.12 -2.89
CA PRO A 34 -2.70 1.15 -1.81
C PRO A 34 -1.26 0.66 -1.64
N LEU A 35 -0.94 0.23 -0.43
CA LEU A 35 0.30 -0.45 -0.10
C LEU A 35 -0.03 -1.85 0.42
N THR A 36 0.57 -2.87 -0.18
CA THR A 36 0.46 -4.26 0.27
C THR A 36 1.81 -4.73 0.79
N ILE A 37 1.82 -5.34 1.97
CA ILE A 37 3.03 -5.80 2.65
C ILE A 37 2.94 -7.31 2.83
N LEU A 38 3.90 -8.03 2.25
CA LEU A 38 3.99 -9.48 2.25
C LEU A 38 5.04 -9.98 3.23
N ALA A 39 4.64 -10.89 4.09
CA ALA A 39 5.54 -11.71 4.89
C ALA A 39 4.81 -12.97 5.34
N ILE A 40 5.53 -14.06 5.62
CA ILE A 40 4.94 -15.24 6.25
C ILE A 40 4.72 -14.95 7.73
N GLU A 41 5.80 -14.71 8.47
CA GLU A 41 5.76 -14.33 9.88
C GLU A 41 6.85 -13.27 10.09
N SER A 42 6.46 -12.04 10.35
CA SER A 42 7.42 -10.96 10.52
C SER A 42 6.85 -9.83 11.38
N PRO A 43 7.50 -9.48 12.49
CA PRO A 43 7.15 -8.29 13.26
C PRO A 43 7.41 -7.00 12.46
N LEU A 44 8.34 -7.05 11.49
CA LEU A 44 8.63 -5.91 10.63
C LEU A 44 7.43 -5.54 9.74
N ARG A 45 6.61 -6.53 9.32
CA ARG A 45 5.42 -6.28 8.50
C ARG A 45 4.51 -5.22 9.13
N GLN A 46 4.15 -5.42 10.40
CA GLN A 46 3.28 -4.48 11.12
C GLN A 46 3.98 -3.14 11.34
N ARG A 47 5.27 -3.12 11.70
CA ARG A 47 6.04 -1.89 11.88
C ARG A 47 6.08 -1.04 10.59
N VAL A 48 6.27 -1.68 9.43
CA VAL A 48 6.23 -1.00 8.12
C VAL A 48 4.82 -0.45 7.85
N ALA A 49 3.78 -1.25 8.11
CA ALA A 49 2.39 -0.81 7.95
C ALA A 49 2.08 0.41 8.82
N ASP A 50 2.47 0.39 10.10
CA ASP A 50 2.25 1.48 11.04
C ASP A 50 3.04 2.74 10.69
N ALA A 51 4.28 2.59 10.22
CA ALA A 51 5.12 3.70 9.81
C ALA A 51 4.54 4.46 8.61
N PHE A 52 4.05 3.74 7.60
CA PHE A 52 3.39 4.37 6.46
C PHE A 52 2.01 4.95 6.81
N ALA A 53 1.23 4.30 7.68
CA ALA A 53 -0.03 4.86 8.18
C ALA A 53 0.21 6.17 8.95
N ALA A 54 1.25 6.22 9.80
CA ALA A 54 1.64 7.44 10.49
C ALA A 54 2.01 8.57 9.53
N THR A 55 2.72 8.26 8.43
CA THR A 55 3.06 9.23 7.39
C THR A 55 1.81 9.82 6.74
N LEU A 56 0.81 8.99 6.46
CA LEU A 56 -0.46 9.44 5.88
C LEU A 56 -1.26 10.34 6.82
N ARG A 57 -1.22 10.10 8.12
CA ARG A 57 -1.88 10.96 9.11
C ARG A 57 -1.29 12.37 9.14
N HIS A 58 0.03 12.50 8.99
CA HIS A 58 0.72 13.79 9.01
C HIS A 58 0.63 14.55 7.68
N ALA A 59 0.57 13.82 6.55
CA ALA A 59 0.54 14.40 5.21
C ALA A 59 -0.80 15.00 4.81
N SER A 60 -1.85 14.76 5.57
CA SER A 60 -3.21 15.10 5.20
C SER A 60 -3.46 16.62 5.28
N SER A 61 -3.42 17.30 4.14
CA SER A 61 -3.99 18.66 3.98
C SER A 61 -5.52 18.67 4.09
N VAL A 62 -6.17 17.52 4.20
CA VAL A 62 -7.62 17.31 4.21
C VAL A 62 -8.17 17.14 5.63
N GLY A 63 -7.31 17.21 6.65
CA GLY A 63 -7.71 16.94 8.02
C GLY A 63 -7.47 15.48 8.45
N HIS A 64 -8.01 15.12 9.60
CA HIS A 64 -7.86 13.80 10.18
C HIS A 64 -8.45 12.71 9.27
N ARG A 65 -7.67 11.64 9.00
CA ARG A 65 -8.16 10.44 8.35
C ARG A 65 -8.59 9.42 9.40
N ASP A 66 -9.77 8.88 9.23
CA ASP A 66 -10.26 7.78 10.06
C ASP A 66 -9.59 6.47 9.61
N GLU A 67 -8.89 5.81 10.50
CA GLU A 67 -8.40 4.46 10.24
C GLU A 67 -9.51 3.45 10.54
N ILE A 68 -9.78 2.59 9.57
CA ILE A 68 -10.75 1.50 9.70
C ILE A 68 -10.00 0.18 9.60
N PHE A 69 -9.99 -0.56 10.70
CA PHE A 69 -9.39 -1.90 10.75
C PHE A 69 -10.39 -2.92 10.22
N VAL A 70 -9.98 -3.63 9.16
CA VAL A 70 -10.78 -4.67 8.52
C VAL A 70 -10.34 -6.02 9.06
N GLU A 71 -11.21 -6.63 9.88
CA GLU A 71 -11.06 -7.94 10.49
C GLU A 71 -12.12 -8.91 9.95
N SER A 72 -12.07 -10.17 10.36
CA SER A 72 -12.93 -11.24 9.79
C SER A 72 -14.42 -11.02 9.96
N ASP A 73 -14.85 -10.30 11.00
CA ASP A 73 -16.25 -9.97 11.30
C ASP A 73 -16.61 -8.52 10.95
N HIS A 74 -15.75 -7.84 10.16
CA HIS A 74 -15.93 -6.42 9.84
C HIS A 74 -17.23 -6.18 9.04
N HIS A 75 -18.03 -5.25 9.52
CA HIS A 75 -19.22 -4.75 8.83
C HIS A 75 -18.88 -3.50 8.03
N PHE A 76 -19.02 -3.56 6.69
CA PHE A 76 -18.64 -2.48 5.77
C PHE A 76 -19.70 -1.36 5.65
N GLU A 77 -20.36 -1.01 6.74
CA GLU A 77 -21.42 0.02 6.81
C GLU A 77 -20.97 1.39 6.28
N TRP A 78 -19.67 1.68 6.40
CA TRP A 78 -19.05 2.92 5.96
C TRP A 78 -18.89 3.04 4.43
N LEU A 79 -19.05 1.95 3.67
CA LEU A 79 -18.88 1.98 2.21
C LEU A 79 -19.97 2.76 1.48
N GLY A 80 -21.10 3.06 2.13
CA GLY A 80 -22.25 3.66 1.47
C GLY A 80 -22.75 2.81 0.32
N ASP A 81 -23.78 3.27 -0.37
CA ASP A 81 -24.60 2.56 -1.34
C ASP A 81 -23.99 1.30 -1.99
N PRO A 82 -24.53 0.13 -1.72
CA PRO A 82 -23.95 -1.17 -2.07
C PRO A 82 -24.25 -1.62 -3.50
N VAL A 83 -24.26 -0.73 -4.46
CA VAL A 83 -24.51 -1.12 -5.86
C VAL A 83 -23.55 -2.24 -6.26
N GLY A 84 -24.02 -3.48 -6.15
CA GLY A 84 -23.31 -4.69 -6.53
C GLY A 84 -22.67 -5.50 -5.39
N ILE A 85 -22.77 -5.10 -4.14
CA ILE A 85 -22.36 -5.91 -2.97
C ILE A 85 -23.64 -6.33 -2.26
N GLY A 86 -24.25 -7.44 -2.70
CA GLY A 86 -25.47 -7.95 -2.05
C GLY A 86 -25.29 -8.13 -0.55
N CYS A 87 -26.23 -7.64 0.25
CA CYS A 87 -26.41 -7.79 1.71
C CYS A 87 -26.00 -6.61 2.59
N MET A 88 -26.21 -5.36 2.19
CA MET A 88 -26.18 -4.26 3.16
C MET A 88 -27.58 -3.64 3.28
N ASP A 89 -28.05 -3.51 4.51
CA ASP A 89 -29.34 -2.90 4.82
C ASP A 89 -29.30 -1.40 4.45
N PRO A 90 -30.12 -0.92 3.49
CA PRO A 90 -30.16 0.49 3.12
C PRO A 90 -30.71 1.43 4.21
N LEU A 91 -31.15 0.88 5.34
CA LEU A 91 -31.74 1.64 6.45
C LEU A 91 -30.77 2.06 7.54
N ALA A 92 -29.51 1.61 7.51
CA ALA A 92 -28.49 2.14 8.41
C ALA A 92 -28.08 3.53 7.92
N GLY A 93 -28.66 4.57 8.48
CA GLY A 93 -28.50 5.98 8.08
C GLY A 93 -27.12 6.59 8.29
N THR A 94 -26.06 5.87 7.93
CA THR A 94 -24.69 6.35 7.95
C THR A 94 -24.35 6.96 6.60
N ASN A 95 -24.08 8.27 6.60
CA ASN A 95 -23.50 8.93 5.42
C ASN A 95 -22.24 8.20 4.95
N PRO A 96 -22.12 7.86 3.65
CA PRO A 96 -20.95 7.19 3.14
C PRO A 96 -19.71 8.04 3.43
N ARG A 97 -18.68 7.42 4.01
CA ARG A 97 -17.44 8.14 4.29
C ARG A 97 -16.70 8.44 3.00
N SER A 98 -16.16 9.63 2.90
CA SER A 98 -15.38 10.03 1.73
C SER A 98 -14.15 9.15 1.57
N VAL A 99 -13.86 8.71 0.34
CA VAL A 99 -12.64 7.97 -0.01
C VAL A 99 -11.34 8.70 0.42
N ARG A 100 -11.42 10.03 0.59
CA ARG A 100 -10.27 10.85 1.00
C ARG A 100 -10.04 10.89 2.50
N THR A 101 -11.06 10.56 3.29
CA THR A 101 -11.02 10.63 4.75
C THR A 101 -10.85 9.29 5.43
N VAL A 102 -10.79 8.20 4.66
CA VAL A 102 -10.68 6.83 5.19
C VAL A 102 -9.37 6.21 4.75
N LEU A 103 -8.67 5.60 5.70
CA LEU A 103 -7.56 4.69 5.47
C LEU A 103 -7.96 3.30 5.97
N LEU A 104 -7.99 2.34 5.08
CA LEU A 104 -8.25 0.94 5.44
C LEU A 104 -6.96 0.28 5.93
N ARG A 105 -7.05 -0.37 7.08
CA ARG A 105 -6.01 -1.24 7.63
C ARG A 105 -6.51 -2.67 7.51
N VAL A 106 -6.02 -3.38 6.50
CA VAL A 106 -6.48 -4.75 6.19
C VAL A 106 -5.42 -5.73 6.65
N SER A 107 -5.68 -6.45 7.73
CA SER A 107 -4.77 -7.46 8.27
C SER A 107 -5.18 -8.86 7.81
N GLY A 108 -4.20 -9.64 7.33
CA GLY A 108 -4.43 -11.04 6.98
C GLY A 108 -5.26 -11.25 5.72
N LEU A 109 -5.07 -10.44 4.68
CA LEU A 109 -5.79 -10.58 3.40
C LEU A 109 -5.76 -12.01 2.86
N VAL A 110 -4.65 -12.71 3.04
CA VAL A 110 -4.50 -14.15 2.79
C VAL A 110 -4.19 -14.83 4.12
N GLY A 111 -4.96 -15.86 4.47
CA GLY A 111 -4.75 -16.67 5.67
C GLY A 111 -5.38 -16.13 6.97
N GLY A 112 -5.99 -14.94 6.95
CA GLY A 112 -6.58 -14.31 8.14
C GLY A 112 -8.03 -13.85 7.97
N LEU A 113 -8.35 -13.19 6.85
CA LEU A 113 -9.69 -12.67 6.61
C LEU A 113 -10.65 -13.74 6.09
N GLU A 114 -11.91 -13.61 6.49
CA GLU A 114 -13.01 -14.33 5.86
C GLU A 114 -13.10 -13.92 4.37
N PRO A 115 -13.34 -14.87 3.43
CA PRO A 115 -13.28 -14.58 1.99
C PRO A 115 -14.25 -13.50 1.51
N GLY A 116 -15.41 -13.35 2.15
CA GLY A 116 -16.36 -12.27 1.87
C GLY A 116 -15.78 -10.91 2.20
N CYS A 117 -15.21 -10.77 3.39
CA CYS A 117 -14.55 -9.54 3.85
C CYS A 117 -13.35 -9.17 2.96
N ALA A 118 -12.52 -10.14 2.60
CA ALA A 118 -11.38 -9.92 1.70
C ALA A 118 -11.82 -9.38 0.33
N ARG A 119 -12.88 -9.95 -0.26
CA ARG A 119 -13.43 -9.48 -1.54
C ARG A 119 -13.96 -8.06 -1.45
N ILE A 120 -14.69 -7.72 -0.38
CA ILE A 120 -15.23 -6.37 -0.18
C ILE A 120 -14.10 -5.37 0.01
N ALA A 121 -13.11 -5.69 0.83
CA ALA A 121 -11.93 -4.85 1.04
C ALA A 121 -11.23 -4.53 -0.30
N LEU A 122 -10.97 -5.54 -1.13
CA LEU A 122 -10.33 -5.33 -2.44
C LEU A 122 -11.19 -4.54 -3.42
N ARG A 123 -12.52 -4.79 -3.48
CA ARG A 123 -13.43 -3.98 -4.30
C ARG A 123 -13.50 -2.53 -3.86
N SER A 124 -13.27 -2.24 -2.57
CA SER A 124 -13.20 -0.86 -2.09
C SER A 124 -12.01 -0.09 -2.67
N LEU A 125 -10.90 -0.78 -2.98
CA LEU A 125 -9.75 -0.18 -3.66
C LEU A 125 -10.12 0.33 -5.05
N ALA A 126 -10.90 -0.44 -5.82
CA ALA A 126 -11.39 -0.03 -7.13
C ALA A 126 -12.29 1.22 -7.08
N ARG A 127 -12.89 1.51 -5.91
CA ARG A 127 -13.66 2.73 -5.64
C ARG A 127 -12.77 3.91 -5.22
N GLY A 128 -11.48 3.73 -5.11
CA GLY A 128 -10.51 4.74 -4.73
C GLY A 128 -10.26 4.87 -3.22
N TYR A 129 -10.75 3.94 -2.40
CA TYR A 129 -10.36 3.89 -0.99
C TYR A 129 -8.89 3.52 -0.87
N GLN A 130 -8.17 4.26 -0.04
CA GLN A 130 -6.78 3.98 0.24
C GLN A 130 -6.67 2.88 1.28
N ALA A 131 -5.70 1.98 1.10
CA ALA A 131 -5.47 0.91 2.06
C ALA A 131 -3.98 0.64 2.30
N ILE A 132 -3.68 0.17 3.51
CA ILE A 132 -2.47 -0.55 3.86
C ILE A 132 -2.89 -1.98 4.18
N ILE A 133 -2.38 -2.92 3.41
CA ILE A 133 -2.81 -4.32 3.39
C ILE A 133 -1.65 -5.19 3.85
N GLU A 134 -1.91 -6.05 4.79
CA GLU A 134 -0.98 -7.09 5.24
C GLU A 134 -1.46 -8.45 4.73
N ALA A 135 -0.58 -9.20 4.07
CA ALA A 135 -0.90 -10.52 3.56
C ALA A 135 0.20 -11.54 3.90
N GLN A 136 -0.22 -12.77 4.19
CA GLN A 136 0.69 -13.88 4.45
C GLN A 136 1.02 -14.59 3.13
N ALA A 137 2.11 -14.19 2.51
CA ALA A 137 2.63 -14.83 1.32
C ALA A 137 4.16 -14.69 1.26
N PRO A 138 4.90 -15.69 0.74
CA PRO A 138 6.35 -15.63 0.65
C PRO A 138 6.84 -14.65 -0.44
N ASP A 139 6.04 -14.46 -1.47
CA ASP A 139 6.35 -13.60 -2.61
C ASP A 139 5.09 -13.17 -3.37
N LEU A 140 5.26 -12.34 -4.39
CA LEU A 140 4.16 -11.82 -5.20
C LEU A 140 3.44 -12.90 -6.04
N PRO A 141 4.13 -13.86 -6.69
CA PRO A 141 3.47 -14.98 -7.35
C PRO A 141 2.55 -15.78 -6.41
N ALA A 142 3.05 -16.16 -5.24
CA ALA A 142 2.27 -16.91 -4.25
C ALA A 142 1.05 -16.10 -3.73
N LEU A 143 1.18 -14.79 -3.57
CA LEU A 143 0.04 -13.93 -3.26
C LEU A 143 -1.01 -14.02 -4.36
N PHE A 144 -0.62 -13.85 -5.62
CA PHE A 144 -1.55 -13.87 -6.74
C PHE A 144 -2.23 -15.24 -6.88
N ASP A 145 -1.49 -16.33 -6.71
CA ASP A 145 -2.05 -17.67 -6.76
C ASP A 145 -3.09 -17.90 -5.65
N ALA A 146 -2.79 -17.45 -4.42
CA ALA A 146 -3.73 -17.53 -3.30
C ALA A 146 -5.01 -16.69 -3.55
N LEU A 147 -4.88 -15.49 -4.13
CA LEU A 147 -6.01 -14.61 -4.42
C LEU A 147 -6.87 -15.14 -5.59
N ARG A 148 -6.28 -15.83 -6.56
CA ARG A 148 -6.99 -16.50 -7.67
C ARG A 148 -7.67 -17.80 -7.26
N ALA A 149 -7.11 -18.49 -6.26
CA ALA A 149 -7.61 -19.78 -5.81
C ALA A 149 -8.95 -19.65 -5.07
N THR A 150 -9.64 -20.79 -4.93
CA THR A 150 -10.79 -20.93 -4.04
C THR A 150 -10.30 -20.76 -2.58
N PRO A 151 -11.01 -20.04 -1.71
CA PRO A 151 -12.36 -19.48 -1.89
C PRO A 151 -12.43 -18.06 -2.46
N LEU A 152 -11.31 -17.36 -2.64
CA LEU A 152 -11.30 -15.94 -3.02
C LEU A 152 -11.71 -15.71 -4.48
N ARG A 153 -11.10 -16.40 -5.42
CA ARG A 153 -11.40 -16.34 -6.87
C ARG A 153 -11.49 -14.90 -7.39
N LEU A 154 -10.50 -14.09 -7.06
CA LEU A 154 -10.48 -12.68 -7.47
C LEU A 154 -10.17 -12.55 -8.95
N PRO A 155 -10.86 -11.64 -9.66
CA PRO A 155 -10.51 -11.30 -11.03
C PRO A 155 -9.17 -10.55 -11.10
N GLU A 156 -8.48 -10.67 -12.22
CA GLU A 156 -7.17 -10.05 -12.43
C GLU A 156 -7.18 -8.52 -12.24
N ASP A 157 -8.28 -7.87 -12.60
CA ASP A 157 -8.39 -6.42 -12.47
C ASP A 157 -8.41 -5.96 -11.01
N ASP A 158 -8.96 -6.79 -10.10
CA ASP A 158 -8.91 -6.53 -8.66
C ASP A 158 -7.49 -6.71 -8.12
N LEU A 159 -6.72 -7.68 -8.65
CA LEU A 159 -5.32 -7.89 -8.24
C LEU A 159 -4.42 -6.70 -8.59
N GLN A 160 -4.69 -6.05 -9.71
CA GLN A 160 -3.94 -4.87 -10.15
C GLN A 160 -4.20 -3.63 -9.27
N GLN A 161 -5.23 -3.65 -8.42
CA GLN A 161 -5.53 -2.56 -7.48
C GLN A 161 -4.65 -2.58 -6.22
N LEU A 162 -3.87 -3.63 -5.97
CA LEU A 162 -3.02 -3.74 -4.77
C LEU A 162 -1.90 -2.68 -4.70
N GLY A 163 -1.67 -1.93 -5.77
CA GLY A 163 -0.80 -0.75 -5.80
C GLY A 163 0.69 -1.09 -5.69
N VAL A 164 1.33 -0.68 -4.61
CA VAL A 164 2.73 -1.04 -4.32
C VAL A 164 2.74 -2.28 -3.44
N VAL A 165 3.57 -3.26 -3.79
CA VAL A 165 3.72 -4.51 -3.02
C VAL A 165 5.13 -4.61 -2.48
N LEU A 166 5.27 -4.66 -1.17
CA LEU A 166 6.54 -4.87 -0.46
C LEU A 166 6.62 -6.30 0.04
N ARG A 167 7.72 -6.97 -0.21
CA ARG A 167 8.09 -8.21 0.45
C ARG A 167 9.07 -7.91 1.58
N VAL A 168 8.77 -8.33 2.80
CA VAL A 168 9.62 -8.10 3.96
C VAL A 168 10.00 -9.42 4.62
N ASP A 169 11.20 -9.47 5.20
CA ASP A 169 11.60 -10.51 6.15
C ASP A 169 11.52 -9.99 7.59
N THR A 170 12.26 -10.59 8.50
CA THR A 170 12.28 -10.17 9.91
C THR A 170 13.07 -8.88 10.14
N THR A 171 13.92 -8.46 9.20
CA THR A 171 14.90 -7.39 9.37
C THR A 171 14.75 -6.25 8.36
N ARG A 172 14.29 -6.54 7.15
CA ARG A 172 14.27 -5.56 6.05
C ARG A 172 13.25 -5.83 4.97
N VAL A 173 13.05 -4.83 4.11
CA VAL A 173 12.34 -4.99 2.83
C VAL A 173 13.26 -5.76 1.88
N LEU A 174 12.77 -6.88 1.35
CA LEU A 174 13.52 -7.71 0.40
C LEU A 174 13.27 -7.34 -1.05
N ALA A 175 12.05 -6.95 -1.38
CA ALA A 175 11.69 -6.52 -2.73
C ALA A 175 10.49 -5.58 -2.70
N ALA A 176 10.40 -4.72 -3.70
CA ALA A 176 9.24 -3.87 -3.94
C ALA A 176 8.80 -3.94 -5.41
N HIS A 177 7.50 -3.97 -5.63
CA HIS A 177 6.89 -4.01 -6.96
C HIS A 177 5.80 -2.96 -7.08
N LEU A 178 5.69 -2.34 -8.26
CA LEU A 178 4.56 -1.52 -8.65
C LEU A 178 3.63 -2.31 -9.55
N LEU A 179 2.36 -2.41 -9.17
CA LEU A 179 1.32 -3.00 -9.99
C LEU A 179 0.69 -1.92 -10.88
N HIS A 180 0.36 -2.31 -12.10
CA HIS A 180 -0.23 -1.40 -13.08
C HIS A 180 -1.71 -1.76 -13.29
N PRO A 181 -2.63 -0.77 -13.24
CA PRO A 181 -4.02 -1.02 -13.59
C PRO A 181 -4.12 -1.50 -15.03
N SER A 182 -5.08 -2.38 -15.27
CA SER A 182 -5.42 -2.82 -16.62
C SER A 182 -5.93 -1.63 -17.44
N VAL A 183 -5.49 -1.52 -18.68
CA VAL A 183 -6.02 -0.53 -19.64
C VAL A 183 -6.72 -1.30 -20.76
N GLY A 184 -8.04 -1.34 -20.71
CA GLY A 184 -8.83 -2.21 -21.58
C GLY A 184 -8.48 -3.68 -21.35
N THR A 185 -8.05 -4.39 -22.41
CA THR A 185 -7.61 -5.78 -22.34
C THR A 185 -6.10 -5.95 -22.10
N VAL A 186 -5.36 -4.83 -22.07
CA VAL A 186 -3.90 -4.86 -21.93
C VAL A 186 -3.53 -4.90 -20.44
N ARG A 187 -2.84 -5.95 -20.06
CA ARG A 187 -2.25 -6.12 -18.72
C ARG A 187 -0.76 -5.88 -18.81
N ARG A 188 -0.25 -5.06 -17.89
CA ARG A 188 1.18 -4.84 -17.77
C ARG A 188 1.71 -5.70 -16.62
N PRO A 189 2.87 -6.36 -16.80
CA PRO A 189 3.51 -7.08 -15.70
C PRO A 189 3.88 -6.09 -14.56
N PRO A 190 3.94 -6.57 -13.31
CA PRO A 190 4.47 -5.78 -12.20
C PRO A 190 5.88 -5.27 -12.51
N THR A 191 6.15 -4.00 -12.20
CA THR A 191 7.51 -3.45 -12.32
C THR A 191 8.24 -3.66 -11.01
N LEU A 192 9.40 -4.34 -11.06
CA LEU A 192 10.29 -4.43 -9.91
C LEU A 192 10.90 -3.04 -9.64
N LEU A 193 10.79 -2.57 -8.40
CA LEU A 193 11.33 -1.28 -7.97
C LEU A 193 12.69 -1.43 -7.29
N THR A 194 12.80 -2.45 -6.44
CA THR A 194 14.06 -2.78 -5.74
C THR A 194 14.08 -4.25 -5.37
N ASN A 195 15.29 -4.77 -5.20
CA ASN A 195 15.52 -6.12 -4.69
C ASN A 195 16.76 -6.12 -3.79
N TRP A 196 16.69 -6.79 -2.65
CA TRP A 196 17.83 -6.96 -1.76
C TRP A 196 18.78 -8.04 -2.30
N ASP A 197 20.01 -7.64 -2.59
CA ASP A 197 21.11 -8.57 -2.90
C ASP A 197 21.83 -8.94 -1.59
N ALA A 198 21.55 -10.13 -1.08
CA ALA A 198 22.16 -10.63 0.15
C ALA A 198 23.67 -10.85 -0.01
N SER A 199 24.17 -11.10 -1.22
CA SER A 199 25.58 -11.31 -1.48
C SER A 199 26.38 -10.01 -1.46
N ALA A 200 25.79 -8.94 -1.96
CA ALA A 200 26.36 -7.61 -1.96
C ALA A 200 26.03 -6.80 -0.70
N GLY A 201 25.06 -7.23 0.10
CA GLY A 201 24.60 -6.52 1.29
C GLY A 201 23.97 -5.18 1.00
N ARG A 202 23.32 -5.03 -0.15
CA ARG A 202 22.69 -3.78 -0.61
C ARG A 202 21.44 -4.05 -1.40
N TRP A 203 20.63 -3.00 -1.60
CA TRP A 203 19.53 -3.06 -2.55
C TRP A 203 19.99 -2.71 -3.97
N ASP A 204 19.47 -3.44 -4.94
CA ASP A 204 19.52 -3.07 -6.34
C ASP A 204 18.33 -2.19 -6.67
N ASP A 205 18.58 -0.98 -7.16
CA ASP A 205 17.56 0.01 -7.48
C ASP A 205 17.14 -0.06 -8.96
N PHE A 206 15.86 -0.30 -9.19
CA PHE A 206 15.21 -0.31 -10.52
C PHE A 206 14.11 0.76 -10.63
N THR A 207 14.01 1.67 -9.67
CA THR A 207 12.94 2.70 -9.63
C THR A 207 12.97 3.61 -10.85
N TRP A 208 14.13 3.77 -11.49
CA TRP A 208 14.29 4.54 -12.73
C TRP A 208 13.35 4.07 -13.85
N ALA A 209 13.04 2.76 -13.93
CA ALA A 209 12.12 2.19 -14.93
C ALA A 209 10.64 2.56 -14.64
N ALA A 210 10.32 2.90 -13.39
CA ALA A 210 8.97 3.22 -12.95
C ALA A 210 8.70 4.74 -12.84
N LEU A 211 9.71 5.60 -12.98
CA LEU A 211 9.57 7.05 -12.80
C LEU A 211 8.41 7.69 -13.60
N PRO A 212 8.20 7.36 -14.90
CA PRO A 212 7.06 7.89 -15.64
C PRO A 212 5.72 7.46 -15.03
N ALA A 213 5.63 6.20 -14.58
CA ALA A 213 4.42 5.67 -13.94
C ALA A 213 4.20 6.31 -12.56
N PHE A 214 5.25 6.63 -11.81
CA PHE A 214 5.13 7.33 -10.54
C PHE A 214 4.56 8.74 -10.73
N ALA A 215 5.07 9.51 -11.67
CA ALA A 215 4.58 10.84 -11.99
C ALA A 215 3.11 10.80 -12.44
N GLU A 216 2.76 9.89 -13.35
CA GLU A 216 1.40 9.66 -13.82
C GLU A 216 0.45 9.30 -12.65
N ARG A 217 0.82 8.32 -11.83
CA ARG A 217 0.00 7.83 -10.71
C ARG A 217 -0.18 8.89 -9.62
N SER A 218 0.83 9.72 -9.39
CA SER A 218 0.75 10.83 -8.44
C SER A 218 0.07 12.08 -9.02
N ARG A 219 -0.33 12.05 -10.30
CA ARG A 219 -0.92 13.18 -11.02
C ARG A 219 -0.04 14.43 -10.99
N MET A 220 1.25 14.24 -11.08
CA MET A 220 2.28 15.29 -11.09
C MET A 220 3.04 15.27 -12.41
N ASN A 221 3.60 16.40 -12.81
CA ASN A 221 4.64 16.38 -13.83
C ASN A 221 5.96 15.87 -13.21
N GLN A 222 6.87 15.39 -14.06
CA GLN A 222 8.10 14.76 -13.63
C GLN A 222 8.95 15.70 -12.74
N ALA A 223 9.10 16.95 -13.11
CA ALA A 223 9.92 17.90 -12.35
C ALA A 223 9.39 18.14 -10.93
N LYS A 224 8.07 18.22 -10.77
CA LYS A 224 7.43 18.36 -9.45
C LYS A 224 7.60 17.08 -8.63
N TYR A 225 7.44 15.92 -9.27
CA TYR A 225 7.65 14.63 -8.61
C TYR A 225 9.07 14.52 -8.08
N ASP A 226 10.06 14.79 -8.92
CA ASP A 226 11.49 14.71 -8.58
C ASP A 226 11.85 15.67 -7.43
N ALA A 227 11.32 16.89 -7.45
CA ALA A 227 11.55 17.86 -6.37
C ALA A 227 10.97 17.37 -5.01
N ILE A 228 9.78 16.80 -5.02
CA ILE A 228 9.15 16.26 -3.81
C ILE A 228 9.91 15.02 -3.33
N HIS A 229 10.29 14.13 -4.24
CA HIS A 229 11.07 12.94 -3.93
C HIS A 229 12.39 13.30 -3.28
N GLN A 230 13.15 14.22 -3.88
CA GLN A 230 14.43 14.69 -3.33
C GLN A 230 14.27 15.31 -1.94
N ALA A 231 13.24 16.11 -1.73
CA ALA A 231 12.97 16.71 -0.42
C ALA A 231 12.67 15.65 0.65
N ARG A 232 11.85 14.63 0.33
CA ARG A 232 11.54 13.53 1.26
C ARG A 232 12.76 12.65 1.54
N MET A 233 13.52 12.33 0.50
CA MET A 233 14.74 11.55 0.63
C MET A 233 15.75 12.24 1.56
N THR A 234 15.90 13.57 1.46
CA THR A 234 16.75 14.35 2.35
C THR A 234 16.28 14.24 3.81
N ILE A 235 14.99 14.39 4.07
CA ILE A 235 14.42 14.27 5.42
C ILE A 235 14.66 12.86 5.98
N LEU A 236 14.42 11.82 5.19
CA LEU A 236 14.57 10.42 5.60
C LEU A 236 16.04 10.03 5.83
N GLY A 237 16.98 10.60 5.09
CA GLY A 237 18.41 10.30 5.22
C GLY A 237 19.15 11.14 6.26
N THR A 238 18.50 12.12 6.88
CA THR A 238 19.15 12.99 7.87
C THR A 238 18.99 12.40 9.28
N PRO A 239 20.08 12.20 10.04
CA PRO A 239 19.95 11.76 11.44
C PRO A 239 19.06 12.73 12.23
N ALA A 240 18.14 12.21 13.04
CA ALA A 240 17.33 13.07 13.90
C ALA A 240 18.24 13.89 14.82
N SER A 241 18.15 15.20 14.76
CA SER A 241 18.81 16.07 15.73
C SER A 241 18.23 15.78 17.12
N ARG A 242 19.08 15.25 18.00
CA ARG A 242 18.74 14.98 19.41
C ARG A 242 18.58 16.26 20.20
#